data_45893c8bf5bfcbf70a04914c62935953
#
_entry.id   45893c8bf5bfcbf70a04914c62935953
#
_cell.length_a   1.000
_cell.length_b   1.000
_cell.length_c   1.000
_cell.angle_alpha   90.00
_cell.angle_beta   90.00
_cell.angle_gamma   90.00
#
_symmetry.space_group_name_H-M   'P 1'
#
loop_
_entity.id
_entity.type
_entity.pdbx_description
1 polymer ?
#
loop_
_entity_poly.entity_id
_entity_poly.type
_entity_poly.pdbx_seq_one_letter_code
_entity_poly.pdbx_strand_id
1 'polypeptide(L)'
;MYDTIIIGAGPAGLYAATSAAMHKLNACIIESAYEFGGTLNLYKQKMVYDMPGFVKISAGDLIDHLYQQYKPYESEVKMFLNCKATEINTLDTHYELVTNQGTFKTKTILLANGGGMFEPRLLELEGADAKSNIYYNVKDVSYFKDQELVVLGGGDSAVDWALTLSEVAKKVILVHRRPDFRAHEVNVEKIREIGTVLTPYIPLALVGYDKVDYLTLKHTENQSQIELKLDALFVFYGSNPAKTSMDKWGLDVENNLIKVASDMQTSKKGIYAIGNSVTYLGKRKMIVTGLGEAATAISAISQYLYPEKTITYKH
;
A
#
# COMPACT_ATOMS: atom_id res chain seq x y z
N MET A 1 -12.19 -19.04 -21.11
CA MET A 1 -12.88 -18.49 -19.92
C MET A 1 -12.08 -18.86 -18.70
N TYR A 2 -11.67 -17.90 -17.86
CA TYR A 2 -10.90 -18.13 -16.66
C TYR A 2 -11.77 -18.66 -15.51
N ASP A 3 -11.15 -19.35 -14.56
CA ASP A 3 -11.77 -19.67 -13.27
C ASP A 3 -11.80 -18.42 -12.40
N THR A 4 -10.69 -17.66 -12.37
CA THR A 4 -10.62 -16.38 -11.68
C THR A 4 -9.72 -15.38 -12.43
N ILE A 5 -10.09 -14.09 -12.35
CA ILE A 5 -9.22 -12.98 -12.76
C ILE A 5 -8.84 -12.20 -11.51
N ILE A 6 -7.53 -12.02 -11.31
CA ILE A 6 -6.96 -11.23 -10.22
C ILE A 6 -6.73 -9.82 -10.75
N ILE A 7 -7.32 -8.81 -10.10
CA ILE A 7 -7.19 -7.40 -10.49
C ILE A 7 -6.22 -6.70 -9.55
N GLY A 8 -5.04 -6.39 -10.05
CA GLY A 8 -3.93 -5.75 -9.35
C GLY A 8 -2.77 -6.68 -9.09
N ALA A 9 -1.56 -6.26 -9.49
CA ALA A 9 -0.30 -6.99 -9.33
C ALA A 9 0.60 -6.38 -8.24
N GLY A 10 0.00 -5.85 -7.16
CA GLY A 10 0.70 -5.54 -5.92
C GLY A 10 1.06 -6.80 -5.15
N PRO A 11 1.68 -6.70 -3.95
CA PRO A 11 2.11 -7.86 -3.17
C PRO A 11 1.04 -8.94 -2.99
N ALA A 12 -0.19 -8.54 -2.60
CA ALA A 12 -1.29 -9.47 -2.40
C ALA A 12 -1.72 -10.16 -3.70
N GLY A 13 -1.75 -9.41 -4.82
CA GLY A 13 -2.10 -9.95 -6.15
C GLY A 13 -1.05 -10.91 -6.69
N LEU A 14 0.24 -10.62 -6.55
CA LEU A 14 1.34 -11.52 -6.92
C LEU A 14 1.27 -12.82 -6.15
N TYR A 15 1.06 -12.76 -4.84
CA TYR A 15 0.92 -13.96 -4.03
C TYR A 15 -0.37 -14.73 -4.34
N ALA A 16 -1.48 -14.01 -4.62
CA ALA A 16 -2.72 -14.64 -5.07
C ALA A 16 -2.52 -15.40 -6.41
N ALA A 17 -1.75 -14.84 -7.35
CA ALA A 17 -1.43 -15.50 -8.61
C ALA A 17 -0.63 -16.80 -8.40
N THR A 18 0.39 -16.74 -7.53
CA THR A 18 1.15 -17.94 -7.11
C THR A 18 0.22 -18.98 -6.47
N SER A 19 -0.62 -18.56 -5.54
CA SER A 19 -1.57 -19.44 -4.86
C SER A 19 -2.58 -20.06 -5.85
N ALA A 20 -3.09 -19.29 -6.81
CA ALA A 20 -4.01 -19.77 -7.84
C ALA A 20 -3.38 -20.88 -8.69
N ALA A 21 -2.12 -20.72 -9.09
CA ALA A 21 -1.37 -21.75 -9.81
C ALA A 21 -1.20 -23.03 -8.97
N MET A 22 -0.82 -22.88 -7.70
CA MET A 22 -0.69 -24.01 -6.76
C MET A 22 -2.02 -24.77 -6.57
N HIS A 23 -3.16 -24.07 -6.65
CA HIS A 23 -4.49 -24.66 -6.63
C HIS A 23 -4.95 -25.19 -8.02
N LYS A 24 -4.12 -25.05 -9.06
CA LYS A 24 -4.42 -25.42 -10.46
C LYS A 24 -5.69 -24.75 -10.98
N LEU A 25 -5.90 -23.50 -10.62
CA LEU A 25 -6.96 -22.67 -11.19
C LEU A 25 -6.49 -22.10 -12.53
N ASN A 26 -7.38 -22.11 -13.53
CA ASN A 26 -7.15 -21.38 -14.77
C ASN A 26 -7.35 -19.88 -14.48
N ALA A 27 -6.27 -19.17 -14.22
CA ALA A 27 -6.30 -17.79 -13.76
C ALA A 27 -5.47 -16.85 -14.65
N CYS A 28 -5.73 -15.55 -14.54
CA CYS A 28 -4.80 -14.53 -14.99
C CYS A 28 -4.80 -13.36 -13.99
N ILE A 29 -3.73 -12.58 -14.06
CA ILE A 29 -3.60 -11.35 -13.28
C ILE A 29 -3.56 -10.17 -14.26
N ILE A 30 -4.28 -9.10 -13.96
CA ILE A 30 -4.26 -7.86 -14.73
C ILE A 30 -3.80 -6.70 -13.85
N GLU A 31 -2.97 -5.82 -14.43
CA GLU A 31 -2.42 -4.64 -13.76
C GLU A 31 -2.55 -3.42 -14.68
N SER A 32 -3.08 -2.34 -14.12
CA SER A 32 -3.27 -1.09 -14.85
C SER A 32 -1.96 -0.34 -15.13
N ALA A 33 -0.95 -0.56 -14.32
CA ALA A 33 0.40 -0.02 -14.51
C ALA A 33 1.20 -0.86 -15.52
N TYR A 34 2.32 -0.29 -15.99
CA TYR A 34 3.26 -0.98 -16.88
C TYR A 34 4.28 -1.84 -16.14
N GLU A 35 4.24 -1.86 -14.81
CA GLU A 35 5.05 -2.74 -13.97
C GLU A 35 4.21 -3.30 -12.81
N PHE A 36 4.56 -4.49 -12.34
CA PHE A 36 3.99 -5.08 -11.14
C PHE A 36 4.61 -4.48 -9.88
N GLY A 37 4.05 -4.79 -8.70
CA GLY A 37 4.55 -4.34 -7.39
C GLY A 37 3.62 -3.32 -6.70
N GLY A 38 2.70 -2.72 -7.44
CA GLY A 38 1.69 -1.81 -6.90
C GLY A 38 2.32 -0.59 -6.22
N THR A 39 1.77 -0.18 -5.08
CA THR A 39 2.23 1.03 -4.36
C THR A 39 3.65 0.91 -3.81
N LEU A 40 4.22 -0.29 -3.63
CA LEU A 40 5.60 -0.45 -3.19
C LEU A 40 6.61 0.10 -4.20
N ASN A 41 6.27 0.15 -5.49
CA ASN A 41 7.11 0.76 -6.53
C ASN A 41 7.38 2.25 -6.30
N LEU A 42 6.49 2.94 -5.56
CA LEU A 42 6.65 4.35 -5.24
C LEU A 42 7.78 4.60 -4.23
N TYR A 43 8.23 3.55 -3.52
CA TYR A 43 9.21 3.67 -2.44
C TYR A 43 10.08 2.40 -2.30
N LYS A 44 10.66 1.95 -3.42
CA LYS A 44 11.45 0.69 -3.49
C LYS A 44 12.56 0.60 -2.44
N GLN A 45 13.15 1.73 -2.04
CA GLN A 45 14.24 1.79 -1.05
C GLN A 45 13.76 1.83 0.41
N LYS A 46 12.45 2.03 0.64
CA LYS A 46 11.90 2.02 2.00
C LYS A 46 12.05 0.64 2.63
N MET A 47 12.54 0.60 3.88
CA MET A 47 12.61 -0.63 4.65
C MET A 47 11.25 -1.00 5.24
N VAL A 48 10.94 -2.27 5.16
CA VAL A 48 9.77 -2.95 5.73
C VAL A 48 10.28 -3.81 6.88
N TYR A 49 9.74 -3.61 8.08
CA TYR A 49 10.20 -4.27 9.31
C TYR A 49 9.22 -5.31 9.85
N ASP A 50 7.99 -5.32 9.33
CA ASP A 50 6.87 -6.15 9.77
C ASP A 50 6.58 -7.32 8.82
N MET A 51 7.57 -7.70 8.00
CA MET A 51 7.46 -8.84 7.09
C MET A 51 8.05 -10.11 7.73
N PRO A 52 7.22 -11.13 8.03
CA PRO A 52 7.70 -12.37 8.62
C PRO A 52 8.79 -13.03 7.77
N GLY A 53 9.82 -13.58 8.44
CA GLY A 53 10.97 -14.21 7.78
C GLY A 53 12.12 -13.25 7.47
N PHE A 54 11.93 -11.95 7.65
CA PHE A 54 12.98 -10.93 7.46
C PHE A 54 13.12 -10.05 8.70
N VAL A 55 14.35 -9.75 9.10
CA VAL A 55 14.63 -8.74 10.14
C VAL A 55 14.25 -7.36 9.62
N LYS A 56 14.63 -7.07 8.39
CA LYS A 56 14.18 -5.96 7.54
C LYS A 56 14.37 -6.34 6.07
N ILE A 57 13.56 -5.80 5.19
CA ILE A 57 13.68 -6.00 3.74
C ILE A 57 13.29 -4.70 3.03
N SER A 58 13.95 -4.33 1.93
CA SER A 58 13.49 -3.20 1.14
C SER A 58 12.18 -3.52 0.44
N ALA A 59 11.36 -2.50 0.18
CA ALA A 59 10.12 -2.69 -0.57
C ALA A 59 10.38 -3.23 -1.98
N GLY A 60 11.49 -2.85 -2.62
CA GLY A 60 11.92 -3.36 -3.92
C GLY A 60 12.27 -4.85 -3.85
N ASP A 61 13.13 -5.25 -2.92
CA ASP A 61 13.51 -6.66 -2.76
C ASP A 61 12.31 -7.55 -2.41
N LEU A 62 11.37 -7.02 -1.62
CA LEU A 62 10.13 -7.75 -1.30
C LEU A 62 9.28 -8.00 -2.56
N ILE A 63 9.13 -7.00 -3.44
CA ILE A 63 8.45 -7.17 -4.72
C ILE A 63 9.17 -8.23 -5.57
N ASP A 64 10.49 -8.15 -5.65
CA ASP A 64 11.30 -9.07 -6.44
C ASP A 64 11.18 -10.51 -5.92
N HIS A 65 11.21 -10.71 -4.60
CA HIS A 65 11.00 -12.04 -4.00
C HIS A 65 9.60 -12.60 -4.30
N LEU A 66 8.54 -11.78 -4.19
CA LEU A 66 7.18 -12.21 -4.54
C LEU A 66 7.06 -12.54 -6.04
N TYR A 67 7.72 -11.76 -6.90
CA TYR A 67 7.75 -12.04 -8.33
C TYR A 67 8.52 -13.33 -8.63
N GLN A 68 9.69 -13.55 -8.00
CA GLN A 68 10.44 -14.82 -8.17
C GLN A 68 9.63 -16.04 -7.70
N GLN A 69 8.77 -15.88 -6.70
CA GLN A 69 7.86 -16.91 -6.25
C GLN A 69 6.75 -17.21 -7.29
N TYR A 70 6.25 -16.19 -7.98
CA TYR A 70 5.26 -16.30 -9.05
C TYR A 70 5.87 -16.83 -10.37
N LYS A 71 7.09 -16.44 -10.71
CA LYS A 71 7.75 -16.66 -12.00
C LYS A 71 7.68 -18.12 -12.52
N PRO A 72 7.86 -19.18 -11.71
CA PRO A 72 7.72 -20.55 -12.19
C PRO A 72 6.34 -20.89 -12.78
N TYR A 73 5.31 -20.11 -12.43
CA TYR A 73 3.91 -20.30 -12.82
C TYR A 73 3.43 -19.32 -13.89
N GLU A 74 4.32 -18.48 -14.45
CA GLU A 74 3.97 -17.42 -15.39
C GLU A 74 3.31 -17.94 -16.67
N SER A 75 3.65 -19.17 -17.09
CA SER A 75 2.99 -19.84 -18.22
C SER A 75 1.56 -20.28 -17.93
N GLU A 76 1.25 -20.57 -16.66
CA GLU A 76 -0.05 -21.08 -16.20
C GLU A 76 -1.00 -19.94 -15.81
N VAL A 77 -0.46 -18.91 -15.14
CA VAL A 77 -1.20 -17.71 -14.73
C VAL A 77 -0.58 -16.51 -15.39
N LYS A 78 -1.08 -16.12 -16.56
CA LYS A 78 -0.55 -15.00 -17.34
C LYS A 78 -0.80 -13.66 -16.67
N MET A 79 0.20 -12.77 -16.71
CA MET A 79 0.10 -11.39 -16.27
C MET A 79 -0.07 -10.45 -17.49
N PHE A 80 -1.08 -9.59 -17.41
CA PHE A 80 -1.35 -8.55 -18.40
C PHE A 80 -1.09 -7.18 -17.77
N LEU A 81 0.02 -6.55 -18.13
CA LEU A 81 0.38 -5.18 -17.74
C LEU A 81 -0.30 -4.16 -18.66
N ASN A 82 -0.39 -2.89 -18.24
CA ASN A 82 -1.17 -1.84 -18.92
C ASN A 82 -2.63 -2.24 -19.19
N CYS A 83 -3.14 -3.18 -18.43
CA CYS A 83 -4.49 -3.73 -18.57
C CYS A 83 -5.38 -3.18 -17.46
N LYS A 84 -6.18 -2.17 -17.79
CA LYS A 84 -7.05 -1.47 -16.84
C LYS A 84 -8.49 -1.97 -16.95
N ALA A 85 -8.99 -2.57 -15.87
CA ALA A 85 -10.40 -2.91 -15.75
C ALA A 85 -11.26 -1.63 -15.61
N THR A 86 -12.31 -1.52 -16.40
CA THR A 86 -13.24 -0.37 -16.41
C THR A 86 -14.63 -0.75 -15.94
N GLU A 87 -15.11 -1.94 -16.33
CA GLU A 87 -16.47 -2.41 -16.03
C GLU A 87 -16.48 -3.90 -15.71
N ILE A 88 -17.43 -4.30 -14.87
CA ILE A 88 -17.74 -5.69 -14.57
C ILE A 88 -19.19 -5.93 -14.94
N ASN A 89 -19.42 -6.73 -15.96
CA ASN A 89 -20.75 -7.16 -16.38
C ASN A 89 -21.05 -8.53 -15.76
N THR A 90 -22.18 -8.61 -15.05
CA THR A 90 -22.66 -9.86 -14.47
C THR A 90 -23.58 -10.55 -15.45
N LEU A 91 -23.25 -11.77 -15.83
CA LEU A 91 -24.08 -12.65 -16.65
C LEU A 91 -24.53 -13.85 -15.82
N ASP A 92 -25.48 -14.65 -16.34
CA ASP A 92 -26.08 -15.75 -15.58
C ASP A 92 -25.05 -16.79 -15.09
N THR A 93 -23.98 -17.03 -15.85
CA THR A 93 -23.01 -18.11 -15.58
C THR A 93 -21.59 -17.62 -15.36
N HIS A 94 -21.29 -16.35 -15.63
CA HIS A 94 -19.94 -15.80 -15.56
C HIS A 94 -19.94 -14.27 -15.51
N TYR A 95 -18.77 -13.71 -15.32
CA TYR A 95 -18.49 -12.28 -15.41
C TYR A 95 -17.77 -11.94 -16.72
N GLU A 96 -18.09 -10.81 -17.30
CA GLU A 96 -17.29 -10.17 -18.33
C GLU A 96 -16.60 -8.94 -17.75
N LEU A 97 -15.27 -8.97 -17.75
CA LEU A 97 -14.44 -7.86 -17.33
C LEU A 97 -14.01 -7.06 -18.55
N VAL A 98 -14.52 -5.85 -18.69
CA VAL A 98 -14.15 -4.94 -19.77
C VAL A 98 -12.85 -4.23 -19.38
N THR A 99 -11.88 -4.23 -20.30
CA THR A 99 -10.59 -3.58 -20.11
C THR A 99 -10.20 -2.77 -21.36
N ASN A 100 -9.16 -1.96 -21.26
CA ASN A 100 -8.58 -1.27 -22.43
C ASN A 100 -7.87 -2.23 -23.41
N GLN A 101 -7.67 -3.51 -23.05
CA GLN A 101 -7.08 -4.54 -23.91
C GLN A 101 -8.09 -5.58 -24.41
N GLY A 102 -9.40 -5.30 -24.23
CA GLY A 102 -10.49 -6.19 -24.62
C GLY A 102 -11.28 -6.72 -23.42
N THR A 103 -12.18 -7.65 -23.69
CA THR A 103 -13.08 -8.22 -22.69
C THR A 103 -12.62 -9.61 -22.29
N PHE A 104 -12.47 -9.84 -21.00
CA PHE A 104 -12.09 -11.12 -20.41
C PHE A 104 -13.30 -11.79 -19.76
N LYS A 105 -13.46 -13.10 -19.97
CA LYS A 105 -14.54 -13.90 -19.37
C LYS A 105 -14.00 -14.74 -18.21
N THR A 106 -14.71 -14.71 -17.07
CA THR A 106 -14.30 -15.41 -15.86
C THR A 106 -15.49 -15.86 -15.02
N LYS A 107 -15.33 -16.96 -14.28
CA LYS A 107 -16.34 -17.43 -13.31
C LYS A 107 -16.30 -16.63 -12.00
N THR A 108 -15.13 -16.18 -11.58
CA THR A 108 -14.93 -15.39 -10.34
C THR A 108 -13.94 -14.25 -10.56
N ILE A 109 -13.97 -13.26 -9.69
CA ILE A 109 -13.06 -12.10 -9.71
C ILE A 109 -12.45 -11.95 -8.32
N LEU A 110 -11.13 -11.74 -8.27
CA LEU A 110 -10.40 -11.37 -7.07
C LEU A 110 -9.85 -9.95 -7.18
N LEU A 111 -10.39 -9.04 -6.39
CA LEU A 111 -9.95 -7.65 -6.33
C LEU A 111 -8.74 -7.54 -5.40
N ALA A 112 -7.57 -7.30 -5.95
CA ALA A 112 -6.30 -7.09 -5.25
C ALA A 112 -5.70 -5.70 -5.56
N ASN A 113 -6.56 -4.76 -5.95
CA ASN A 113 -6.19 -3.44 -6.47
C ASN A 113 -5.73 -2.44 -5.39
N GLY A 114 -5.53 -2.90 -4.16
CA GLY A 114 -5.11 -2.06 -3.03
C GLY A 114 -6.13 -0.95 -2.76
N GLY A 115 -5.69 0.18 -2.22
CA GLY A 115 -6.55 1.33 -2.01
C GLY A 115 -6.78 2.19 -3.25
N GLY A 116 -6.45 1.72 -4.46
CA GLY A 116 -6.41 2.53 -5.68
C GLY A 116 -5.15 3.42 -5.74
N MET A 117 -5.10 4.36 -6.66
CA MET A 117 -4.09 5.42 -6.63
C MET A 117 -4.36 6.31 -5.41
N PHE A 118 -3.43 6.33 -4.48
CA PHE A 118 -3.52 7.19 -3.30
C PHE A 118 -2.90 8.54 -3.63
N GLU A 119 -3.68 9.59 -3.44
CA GLU A 119 -3.14 10.94 -3.42
C GLU A 119 -2.64 11.25 -2.00
N PRO A 120 -1.37 11.65 -1.82
CA PRO A 120 -0.88 12.02 -0.51
C PRO A 120 -1.69 13.22 0.03
N ARG A 121 -1.93 13.23 1.33
CA ARG A 121 -2.49 14.42 1.99
C ARG A 121 -1.42 15.50 1.99
N LEU A 122 -1.75 16.61 1.32
CA LEU A 122 -0.84 17.72 1.18
C LEU A 122 -0.70 18.49 2.51
N LEU A 123 0.41 19.22 2.63
CA LEU A 123 0.63 20.15 3.73
C LEU A 123 -0.21 21.42 3.48
N GLU A 124 -1.16 21.65 4.35
CA GLU A 124 -2.07 22.81 4.27
C GLU A 124 -1.46 24.04 4.94
N LEU A 125 -0.36 24.54 4.39
CA LEU A 125 0.26 25.81 4.77
C LEU A 125 0.40 26.71 3.56
N GLU A 126 0.33 28.01 3.78
CA GLU A 126 0.48 29.02 2.72
C GLU A 126 1.82 28.85 1.99
N GLY A 127 1.76 28.77 0.66
CA GLY A 127 2.91 28.63 -0.21
C GLY A 127 3.57 27.26 -0.21
N ALA A 128 3.03 26.23 0.44
CA ALA A 128 3.60 24.88 0.47
C ALA A 128 3.69 24.24 -0.91
N ASP A 129 2.72 24.50 -1.77
CA ASP A 129 2.64 24.00 -3.15
C ASP A 129 3.72 24.55 -4.09
N ALA A 130 4.27 25.73 -3.76
CA ALA A 130 5.34 26.37 -4.52
C ALA A 130 6.76 25.99 -4.05
N LYS A 131 6.93 25.23 -2.96
CA LYS A 131 8.24 24.88 -2.41
C LYS A 131 8.82 23.63 -3.04
N SER A 132 10.03 23.74 -3.61
CA SER A 132 10.69 22.66 -4.34
C SER A 132 11.30 21.56 -3.45
N ASN A 133 11.43 21.78 -2.13
CA ASN A 133 12.00 20.84 -1.18
C ASN A 133 10.98 20.24 -0.19
N ILE A 134 9.69 20.28 -0.54
CA ILE A 134 8.64 19.52 0.16
C ILE A 134 8.36 18.24 -0.60
N TYR A 135 8.48 17.10 0.07
CA TYR A 135 8.35 15.78 -0.50
C TYR A 135 7.22 14.99 0.16
N TYR A 136 6.42 14.33 -0.65
CA TYR A 136 5.33 13.44 -0.24
C TYR A 136 5.65 11.96 -0.50
N ASN A 137 6.78 11.71 -1.16
CA ASN A 137 7.37 10.40 -1.39
C ASN A 137 8.89 10.52 -1.47
N VAL A 138 9.59 9.38 -1.37
CA VAL A 138 11.04 9.30 -1.53
C VAL A 138 11.34 8.34 -2.67
N LYS A 139 11.93 8.83 -3.74
CA LYS A 139 12.31 8.01 -4.90
C LYS A 139 13.72 7.44 -4.74
N ASP A 140 14.63 8.24 -4.21
CA ASP A 140 16.02 7.88 -4.01
C ASP A 140 16.53 8.52 -2.71
N VAL A 141 16.88 7.70 -1.72
CA VAL A 141 17.38 8.17 -0.43
C VAL A 141 18.76 8.79 -0.54
N SER A 142 19.59 8.40 -1.52
CA SER A 142 20.94 8.91 -1.69
C SER A 142 20.98 10.41 -1.99
N TYR A 143 19.90 10.94 -2.55
CA TYR A 143 19.73 12.37 -2.82
C TYR A 143 19.77 13.23 -1.55
N PHE A 144 19.42 12.64 -0.39
CA PHE A 144 19.33 13.32 0.89
C PHE A 144 20.54 13.08 1.79
N LYS A 145 21.64 12.56 1.21
CA LYS A 145 22.88 12.32 1.94
C LYS A 145 23.41 13.62 2.54
N ASP A 146 23.84 13.54 3.80
CA ASP A 146 24.45 14.63 4.59
C ASP A 146 23.53 15.88 4.78
N GLN A 147 22.21 15.75 4.52
CA GLN A 147 21.23 16.83 4.68
C GLN A 147 20.55 16.79 6.06
N GLU A 148 20.00 17.95 6.48
CA GLU A 148 19.15 18.08 7.66
C GLU A 148 17.68 17.98 7.24
N LEU A 149 17.00 16.92 7.69
CA LEU A 149 15.68 16.54 7.23
C LEU A 149 14.64 16.68 8.34
N VAL A 150 13.46 17.16 7.98
CA VAL A 150 12.29 17.15 8.85
C VAL A 150 11.22 16.23 8.25
N VAL A 151 10.71 15.31 9.07
CA VAL A 151 9.65 14.37 8.70
C VAL A 151 8.41 14.67 9.53
N LEU A 152 7.28 14.96 8.87
CA LEU A 152 5.99 15.22 9.48
C LEU A 152 5.10 13.99 9.40
N GLY A 153 4.67 13.48 10.55
CA GLY A 153 3.74 12.34 10.63
C GLY A 153 3.91 11.51 11.89
N GLY A 154 3.01 10.57 12.12
CA GLY A 154 3.04 9.70 13.31
C GLY A 154 2.48 8.30 13.07
N GLY A 155 2.34 7.90 11.81
CA GLY A 155 2.04 6.52 11.41
C GLY A 155 3.29 5.78 10.94
N ASP A 156 3.16 4.48 10.64
CA ASP A 156 4.25 3.61 10.20
C ASP A 156 5.06 4.23 9.06
N SER A 157 4.38 4.84 8.07
CA SER A 157 5.07 5.46 6.93
C SER A 157 6.05 6.56 7.35
N ALA A 158 5.66 7.42 8.29
CA ALA A 158 6.52 8.50 8.75
C ALA A 158 7.71 7.99 9.55
N VAL A 159 7.47 7.03 10.45
CA VAL A 159 8.49 6.45 11.32
C VAL A 159 9.49 5.62 10.51
N ASP A 160 9.01 4.75 9.61
CA ASP A 160 9.86 3.92 8.76
C ASP A 160 10.73 4.76 7.81
N TRP A 161 10.17 5.83 7.22
CA TRP A 161 10.96 6.75 6.41
C TRP A 161 11.96 7.54 7.24
N ALA A 162 11.61 7.98 8.45
CA ALA A 162 12.56 8.65 9.34
C ALA A 162 13.74 7.73 9.67
N LEU A 163 13.50 6.44 9.94
CA LEU A 163 14.54 5.44 10.15
C LEU A 163 15.41 5.23 8.90
N THR A 164 14.79 5.06 7.74
CA THR A 164 15.50 4.82 6.47
C THR A 164 16.37 6.04 6.09
N LEU A 165 15.82 7.24 6.22
CA LEU A 165 16.53 8.48 5.93
C LEU A 165 17.68 8.74 6.92
N SER A 166 17.56 8.30 8.17
CA SER A 166 18.62 8.44 9.19
C SER A 166 19.88 7.63 8.84
N GLU A 167 19.80 6.66 7.95
CA GLU A 167 20.97 5.89 7.48
C GLU A 167 21.91 6.72 6.56
N VAL A 168 21.40 7.80 5.94
CA VAL A 168 22.14 8.61 4.96
C VAL A 168 22.22 10.09 5.32
N ALA A 169 21.23 10.62 6.01
CA ALA A 169 21.13 12.04 6.33
C ALA A 169 22.10 12.43 7.47
N LYS A 170 22.48 13.70 7.50
CA LYS A 170 23.22 14.28 8.62
C LYS A 170 22.39 14.33 9.90
N LYS A 171 21.08 14.63 9.76
CA LYS A 171 20.14 14.76 10.88
C LYS A 171 18.72 14.51 10.40
N VAL A 172 17.94 13.77 11.17
CA VAL A 172 16.50 13.59 10.95
C VAL A 172 15.73 14.04 12.19
N ILE A 173 14.72 14.89 11.99
CA ILE A 173 13.79 15.34 13.02
C ILE A 173 12.41 14.84 12.65
N LEU A 174 11.84 13.93 13.46
CA LEU A 174 10.47 13.45 13.32
C LEU A 174 9.54 14.33 14.16
N VAL A 175 8.53 14.91 13.51
CA VAL A 175 7.55 15.80 14.17
C VAL A 175 6.17 15.17 14.14
N HIS A 176 5.54 15.04 15.31
CA HIS A 176 4.17 14.54 15.41
C HIS A 176 3.32 15.42 16.34
N ARG A 177 2.03 15.56 15.96
CA ARG A 177 1.07 16.44 16.67
C ARG A 177 0.56 15.88 17.99
N ARG A 178 0.83 14.62 18.31
CA ARG A 178 0.39 13.93 19.53
C ARG A 178 1.59 13.25 20.20
N PRO A 179 1.56 13.04 21.51
CA PRO A 179 2.59 12.25 22.19
C PRO A 179 2.64 10.81 21.69
N ASP A 180 1.47 10.23 21.37
CA ASP A 180 1.32 8.83 20.99
C ASP A 180 1.37 8.65 19.48
N PHE A 181 2.19 7.70 19.05
CA PHE A 181 2.33 7.31 17.64
C PHE A 181 1.36 6.17 17.30
N ARG A 182 0.98 6.08 16.02
CA ARG A 182 0.23 4.94 15.48
C ARG A 182 1.15 3.88 14.87
N ALA A 183 2.44 4.17 14.80
CA ALA A 183 3.47 3.29 14.29
C ALA A 183 3.83 2.21 15.32
N HIS A 184 4.52 1.16 14.86
CA HIS A 184 5.05 0.13 15.75
C HIS A 184 5.97 0.71 16.81
N GLU A 185 5.72 0.39 18.07
CA GLU A 185 6.44 0.94 19.24
C GLU A 185 7.95 0.76 19.12
N VAL A 186 8.41 -0.42 18.71
CA VAL A 186 9.85 -0.73 18.51
C VAL A 186 10.52 0.24 17.51
N ASN A 187 9.82 0.63 16.44
CA ASN A 187 10.34 1.57 15.45
C ASN A 187 10.35 3.01 15.99
N VAL A 188 9.37 3.36 16.81
CA VAL A 188 9.32 4.65 17.50
C VAL A 188 10.45 4.78 18.52
N GLU A 189 10.75 3.71 19.27
CA GLU A 189 11.90 3.66 20.19
C GLU A 189 13.21 3.85 19.43
N LYS A 190 13.42 3.10 18.34
CA LYS A 190 14.64 3.24 17.51
C LYS A 190 14.84 4.65 16.99
N ILE A 191 13.80 5.31 16.46
CA ILE A 191 13.99 6.68 15.95
C ILE A 191 14.24 7.70 17.06
N ARG A 192 13.77 7.45 18.29
CA ARG A 192 14.11 8.26 19.46
C ARG A 192 15.56 8.13 19.88
N GLU A 193 16.18 6.95 19.66
CA GLU A 193 17.60 6.70 19.97
C GLU A 193 18.55 7.36 18.95
N ILE A 194 18.22 7.29 17.66
CA ILE A 194 19.12 7.70 16.57
C ILE A 194 18.82 9.09 15.98
N GLY A 195 17.65 9.63 16.24
CA GLY A 195 17.16 10.91 15.70
C GLY A 195 16.64 11.84 16.78
N THR A 196 15.94 12.87 16.34
CA THR A 196 15.23 13.81 17.22
C THR A 196 13.72 13.64 17.00
N VAL A 197 12.97 13.42 18.06
CA VAL A 197 11.49 13.32 18.00
C VAL A 197 10.88 14.49 18.74
N LEU A 198 10.09 15.29 18.05
CA LEU A 198 9.38 16.45 18.58
C LEU A 198 7.88 16.16 18.63
N THR A 199 7.33 16.09 19.84
CA THR A 199 5.92 15.92 20.15
C THR A 199 5.54 16.76 21.36
N PRO A 200 4.33 17.24 21.47
CA PRO A 200 3.26 17.37 20.46
C PRO A 200 3.37 18.70 19.70
N TYR A 201 3.82 18.68 18.48
CA TYR A 201 4.02 19.87 17.65
C TYR A 201 3.27 19.76 16.32
N ILE A 202 2.80 20.91 15.83
CA ILE A 202 2.20 21.07 14.49
C ILE A 202 2.99 22.12 13.69
N PRO A 203 3.11 21.96 12.36
CA PRO A 203 3.66 22.99 11.51
C PRO A 203 2.75 24.22 11.49
N LEU A 204 3.35 25.39 11.56
CA LEU A 204 2.65 26.68 11.62
C LEU A 204 2.94 27.55 10.40
N ALA A 205 4.20 27.67 9.99
CA ALA A 205 4.61 28.49 8.86
C ALA A 205 5.88 27.97 8.20
N LEU A 206 6.02 28.30 6.91
CA LEU A 206 7.19 28.02 6.09
C LEU A 206 7.93 29.31 5.81
N VAL A 207 9.23 29.35 6.04
CA VAL A 207 10.10 30.48 5.76
C VAL A 207 11.09 30.10 4.69
N GLY A 208 11.21 30.94 3.66
CA GLY A 208 12.07 30.72 2.49
C GLY A 208 11.37 31.15 1.19
N TYR A 209 12.10 31.33 0.10
CA TYR A 209 11.53 31.76 -1.18
C TYR A 209 11.14 30.58 -2.06
N ASP A 210 12.06 29.95 -2.81
CA ASP A 210 11.80 28.77 -3.64
C ASP A 210 11.83 27.45 -2.85
N LYS A 211 12.49 27.47 -1.71
CA LYS A 211 12.65 26.35 -0.78
C LYS A 211 12.21 26.76 0.61
N VAL A 212 11.92 25.79 1.42
CA VAL A 212 11.77 25.96 2.86
C VAL A 212 13.16 25.98 3.46
N ASP A 213 13.60 27.10 4.01
CA ASP A 213 14.84 27.23 4.78
C ASP A 213 14.60 26.92 6.27
N TYR A 214 13.43 27.37 6.77
CA TYR A 214 13.00 27.14 8.16
C TYR A 214 11.52 26.76 8.20
N LEU A 215 11.22 25.84 9.11
CA LEU A 215 9.86 25.43 9.48
C LEU A 215 9.54 25.94 10.90
N THR A 216 8.56 26.80 11.03
CA THR A 216 8.03 27.17 12.34
C THR A 216 7.07 26.10 12.82
N LEU A 217 7.32 25.56 14.00
CA LEU A 217 6.46 24.62 14.71
C LEU A 217 5.80 25.28 15.91
N LYS A 218 4.59 24.84 16.21
CA LYS A 218 3.81 25.28 17.37
C LYS A 218 3.49 24.08 18.26
N HIS A 219 3.80 24.19 19.55
CA HIS A 219 3.41 23.18 20.54
C HIS A 219 1.90 23.21 20.76
N THR A 220 1.24 22.06 20.72
CA THR A 220 -0.22 21.99 20.73
C THR A 220 -0.86 22.40 22.07
N GLU A 221 -0.14 22.24 23.17
CA GLU A 221 -0.65 22.50 24.52
C GLU A 221 -0.27 23.91 25.03
N ASN A 222 1.02 24.22 25.11
CA ASN A 222 1.51 25.46 25.69
C ASN A 222 1.67 26.61 24.68
N GLN A 223 1.37 26.35 23.39
CA GLN A 223 1.41 27.32 22.30
C GLN A 223 2.81 27.91 21.99
N SER A 224 3.88 27.44 22.64
CA SER A 224 5.23 27.88 22.34
C SER A 224 5.60 27.57 20.89
N GLN A 225 6.47 28.38 20.31
CA GLN A 225 6.94 28.22 18.94
C GLN A 225 8.44 27.97 18.91
N ILE A 226 8.85 27.13 17.97
CA ILE A 226 10.26 26.86 17.66
C ILE A 226 10.47 26.92 16.15
N GLU A 227 11.65 27.29 15.72
CA GLU A 227 12.08 27.24 14.33
C GLU A 227 13.07 26.10 14.11
N LEU A 228 12.85 25.34 13.05
CA LEU A 228 13.78 24.29 12.59
C LEU A 228 14.37 24.68 11.25
N LYS A 229 15.69 24.75 11.17
CA LYS A 229 16.41 24.78 9.90
C LYS A 229 16.32 23.42 9.23
N LEU A 230 16.18 23.40 7.89
CA LEU A 230 16.10 22.15 7.13
C LEU A 230 16.56 22.32 5.69
N ASP A 231 17.01 21.22 5.10
CA ASP A 231 17.31 21.11 3.68
C ASP A 231 16.13 20.49 2.91
N ALA A 232 15.37 19.57 3.55
CA ALA A 232 14.19 18.95 2.96
C ALA A 232 13.10 18.64 4.00
N LEU A 233 11.84 18.79 3.59
CA LEU A 233 10.63 18.55 4.39
C LEU A 233 9.85 17.39 3.80
N PHE A 234 9.62 16.34 4.58
CA PHE A 234 8.81 15.19 4.20
C PHE A 234 7.47 15.22 4.91
N VAL A 235 6.38 15.00 4.15
CA VAL A 235 5.02 15.05 4.69
C VAL A 235 4.34 13.69 4.51
N PHE A 236 4.22 12.94 5.61
CA PHE A 236 3.60 11.62 5.64
C PHE A 236 2.35 11.60 6.51
N TYR A 237 1.36 12.40 6.12
CA TYR A 237 0.05 12.50 6.78
C TYR A 237 -0.93 11.40 6.39
N GLY A 238 -0.46 10.40 5.62
CA GLY A 238 -1.29 9.41 4.97
C GLY A 238 -1.81 9.91 3.64
N SER A 239 -2.72 9.15 3.06
CA SER A 239 -3.27 9.42 1.74
C SER A 239 -4.79 9.43 1.76
N ASN A 240 -5.37 10.16 0.83
CA ASN A 240 -6.78 10.04 0.52
C ASN A 240 -6.93 8.93 -0.53
N PRO A 241 -7.91 8.02 -0.38
CA PRO A 241 -8.20 7.08 -1.46
C PRO A 241 -8.67 7.90 -2.67
N ALA A 242 -8.01 7.72 -3.81
CA ALA A 242 -8.54 8.25 -5.06
C ALA A 242 -9.94 7.66 -5.29
N LYS A 243 -10.85 8.45 -5.88
CA LYS A 243 -12.16 7.94 -6.29
C LYS A 243 -11.93 6.76 -7.22
N THR A 244 -12.14 5.55 -6.72
CA THR A 244 -11.96 4.33 -7.50
C THR A 244 -13.25 4.02 -8.23
N SER A 245 -13.15 3.31 -9.37
CA SER A 245 -14.33 2.77 -10.08
C SER A 245 -15.10 1.73 -9.28
N MET A 246 -14.70 1.42 -8.05
CA MET A 246 -15.36 0.46 -7.15
C MET A 246 -16.81 0.83 -6.82
N ASP A 247 -17.12 2.13 -6.73
CA ASP A 247 -18.49 2.61 -6.55
C ASP A 247 -19.43 2.16 -7.69
N LYS A 248 -18.86 1.95 -8.89
CA LYS A 248 -19.60 1.51 -10.08
C LYS A 248 -19.85 0.01 -10.10
N TRP A 249 -19.13 -0.77 -9.30
CA TRP A 249 -19.25 -2.24 -9.30
C TRP A 249 -20.37 -2.75 -8.38
N GLY A 250 -21.03 -1.84 -7.64
CA GLY A 250 -22.19 -2.15 -6.79
C GLY A 250 -21.85 -3.11 -5.64
N LEU A 251 -20.68 -2.96 -5.06
CA LEU A 251 -20.22 -3.69 -3.88
C LEU A 251 -20.57 -2.92 -2.61
N ASP A 252 -20.82 -3.64 -1.52
CA ASP A 252 -20.99 -3.01 -0.22
C ASP A 252 -19.66 -2.44 0.27
N VAL A 253 -19.67 -1.14 0.57
CA VAL A 253 -18.50 -0.40 1.05
C VAL A 253 -18.76 0.24 2.40
N GLU A 254 -17.72 0.34 3.21
CA GLU A 254 -17.70 1.06 4.48
C GLU A 254 -16.42 1.88 4.56
N ASN A 255 -16.53 3.19 4.77
CA ASN A 255 -15.39 4.13 4.78
C ASN A 255 -14.50 4.01 3.52
N ASN A 256 -15.10 3.86 2.35
CA ASN A 256 -14.45 3.64 1.04
C ASN A 256 -13.63 2.33 0.97
N LEU A 257 -13.93 1.34 1.80
CA LEU A 257 -13.32 0.02 1.78
C LEU A 257 -14.41 -1.03 1.51
N ILE A 258 -14.07 -2.04 0.72
CA ILE A 258 -14.98 -3.13 0.36
C ILE A 258 -15.21 -4.00 1.61
N LYS A 259 -16.47 -4.20 1.98
CA LYS A 259 -16.82 -5.15 3.04
C LYS A 259 -16.65 -6.56 2.53
N VAL A 260 -15.96 -7.39 3.31
CA VAL A 260 -15.75 -8.81 2.99
C VAL A 260 -16.08 -9.69 4.20
N ALA A 261 -16.50 -10.92 3.91
CA ALA A 261 -16.64 -11.98 4.91
C ALA A 261 -15.26 -12.57 5.28
N SER A 262 -15.23 -13.54 6.19
CA SER A 262 -13.98 -14.19 6.64
C SER A 262 -13.28 -14.99 5.56
N ASP A 263 -13.99 -15.39 4.51
CA ASP A 263 -13.49 -16.07 3.31
C ASP A 263 -13.11 -15.09 2.19
N MET A 264 -13.09 -13.80 2.50
CA MET A 264 -12.81 -12.69 1.58
C MET A 264 -13.87 -12.48 0.50
N GLN A 265 -15.04 -13.10 0.57
CA GLN A 265 -16.15 -12.87 -0.35
C GLN A 265 -16.78 -11.49 -0.09
N THR A 266 -17.09 -10.76 -1.16
CA THR A 266 -17.82 -9.49 -1.11
C THR A 266 -19.33 -9.71 -1.02
N SER A 267 -20.11 -8.64 -1.03
CA SER A 267 -21.59 -8.73 -1.15
C SER A 267 -22.09 -9.36 -2.45
N LYS A 268 -21.23 -9.48 -3.47
CA LYS A 268 -21.56 -10.16 -4.73
C LYS A 268 -20.93 -11.55 -4.78
N LYS A 269 -21.78 -12.56 -5.04
CA LYS A 269 -21.37 -13.96 -5.16
C LYS A 269 -20.31 -14.11 -6.25
N GLY A 270 -19.18 -14.78 -5.96
CA GLY A 270 -18.10 -15.00 -6.91
C GLY A 270 -17.15 -13.82 -7.11
N ILE A 271 -17.38 -12.70 -6.40
CA ILE A 271 -16.43 -11.59 -6.33
C ILE A 271 -15.82 -11.56 -4.93
N TYR A 272 -14.50 -11.63 -4.87
CA TYR A 272 -13.67 -11.58 -3.67
C TYR A 272 -12.81 -10.33 -3.67
N ALA A 273 -12.36 -9.90 -2.50
CA ALA A 273 -11.47 -8.75 -2.39
C ALA A 273 -10.47 -8.94 -1.26
N ILE A 274 -9.24 -8.43 -1.44
CA ILE A 274 -8.11 -8.59 -0.52
C ILE A 274 -7.23 -7.33 -0.45
N GLY A 275 -6.36 -7.30 0.54
CA GLY A 275 -5.36 -6.24 0.68
C GLY A 275 -5.93 -4.97 1.32
N ASN A 276 -5.36 -3.83 0.96
CA ASN A 276 -5.69 -2.57 1.61
C ASN A 276 -7.04 -1.97 1.18
N SER A 277 -7.71 -2.57 0.18
CA SER A 277 -9.03 -2.15 -0.29
C SER A 277 -10.19 -2.70 0.53
N VAL A 278 -9.96 -3.62 1.47
CA VAL A 278 -11.00 -4.32 2.21
C VAL A 278 -11.12 -3.91 3.67
N THR A 279 -12.32 -4.12 4.22
CA THR A 279 -12.59 -3.96 5.64
C THR A 279 -13.41 -5.13 6.19
N TYR A 280 -13.07 -5.55 7.41
CA TYR A 280 -13.77 -6.52 8.24
C TYR A 280 -13.33 -6.35 9.69
N LEU A 281 -14.01 -6.97 10.63
CA LEU A 281 -13.67 -6.87 12.06
C LEU A 281 -12.22 -7.37 12.32
N GLY A 282 -11.39 -6.50 12.91
CA GLY A 282 -9.97 -6.80 13.21
C GLY A 282 -9.01 -6.57 12.05
N LYS A 283 -9.45 -6.04 10.89
CA LYS A 283 -8.58 -5.74 9.75
C LYS A 283 -7.42 -4.82 10.14
N ARG A 284 -6.20 -5.24 9.76
CA ARG A 284 -4.98 -4.43 9.77
C ARG A 284 -4.50 -4.19 8.35
N LYS A 285 -4.09 -2.95 8.05
CA LYS A 285 -3.56 -2.57 6.73
C LYS A 285 -2.05 -2.85 6.67
N MET A 286 -1.68 -4.13 6.66
CA MET A 286 -0.30 -4.64 6.59
C MET A 286 -0.14 -5.50 5.35
N ILE A 287 1.08 -5.57 4.81
CA ILE A 287 1.39 -6.43 3.65
C ILE A 287 1.10 -7.89 4.00
N VAL A 288 1.59 -8.35 5.15
CA VAL A 288 1.41 -9.73 5.63
C VAL A 288 -0.07 -10.12 5.75
N THR A 289 -0.93 -9.20 6.21
CA THR A 289 -2.37 -9.44 6.27
C THR A 289 -2.94 -9.67 4.87
N GLY A 290 -2.54 -8.83 3.89
CA GLY A 290 -2.95 -8.99 2.49
C GLY A 290 -2.48 -10.31 1.86
N LEU A 291 -1.30 -10.81 2.23
CA LEU A 291 -0.82 -12.13 1.78
C LEU A 291 -1.67 -13.27 2.38
N GLY A 292 -1.98 -13.21 3.67
CA GLY A 292 -2.87 -14.17 4.32
C GLY A 292 -4.27 -14.18 3.72
N GLU A 293 -4.83 -12.99 3.44
CA GLU A 293 -6.12 -12.83 2.76
C GLU A 293 -6.09 -13.44 1.35
N ALA A 294 -4.97 -13.31 0.60
CA ALA A 294 -4.81 -13.91 -0.71
C ALA A 294 -4.89 -15.45 -0.66
N ALA A 295 -4.22 -16.08 0.30
CA ALA A 295 -4.33 -17.52 0.51
C ALA A 295 -5.77 -17.95 0.83
N THR A 296 -6.44 -17.22 1.73
CA THR A 296 -7.83 -17.48 2.12
C THR A 296 -8.79 -17.35 0.94
N ALA A 297 -8.68 -16.26 0.18
CA ALA A 297 -9.54 -15.99 -0.98
C ALA A 297 -9.39 -17.05 -2.08
N ILE A 298 -8.15 -17.40 -2.42
CA ILE A 298 -7.90 -18.43 -3.46
C ILE A 298 -8.41 -19.79 -3.03
N SER A 299 -8.25 -20.16 -1.76
CA SER A 299 -8.84 -21.39 -1.21
C SER A 299 -10.37 -21.37 -1.32
N ALA A 300 -11.01 -20.27 -0.93
CA ALA A 300 -12.46 -20.09 -1.03
C ALA A 300 -12.95 -20.15 -2.49
N ILE A 301 -12.25 -19.50 -3.43
CA ILE A 301 -12.55 -19.55 -4.87
C ILE A 301 -12.43 -20.98 -5.38
N SER A 302 -11.37 -21.71 -5.01
CA SER A 302 -11.19 -23.11 -5.41
C SER A 302 -12.32 -24.00 -4.92
N GLN A 303 -12.73 -23.84 -3.66
CA GLN A 303 -13.82 -24.59 -3.07
C GLN A 303 -15.18 -24.23 -3.69
N TYR A 304 -15.41 -22.96 -3.97
CA TYR A 304 -16.62 -22.47 -4.64
C TYR A 304 -16.79 -23.06 -6.05
N LEU A 305 -15.70 -23.12 -6.82
CA LEU A 305 -15.72 -23.62 -8.21
C LEU A 305 -15.68 -25.13 -8.30
N TYR A 306 -15.02 -25.78 -7.37
CA TYR A 306 -14.72 -27.22 -7.37
C TYR A 306 -14.99 -27.81 -5.97
N PRO A 307 -16.25 -27.86 -5.51
CA PRO A 307 -16.60 -28.33 -4.16
C PRO A 307 -16.16 -29.78 -3.91
N GLU A 308 -16.08 -30.61 -4.96
CA GLU A 308 -15.63 -32.00 -4.88
C GLU A 308 -14.10 -32.14 -4.70
N LYS A 309 -13.35 -31.05 -4.89
CA LYS A 309 -11.91 -31.07 -4.77
C LYS A 309 -11.51 -31.06 -3.30
N THR A 310 -11.15 -32.21 -2.78
CA THR A 310 -10.63 -32.32 -1.40
C THR A 310 -9.29 -31.56 -1.33
N ILE A 311 -9.26 -30.45 -0.61
CA ILE A 311 -8.01 -29.75 -0.28
C ILE A 311 -7.31 -30.58 0.80
N THR A 312 -6.47 -31.52 0.40
CA THR A 312 -5.62 -32.30 1.32
C THR A 312 -4.41 -31.44 1.67
N TYR A 313 -4.45 -30.77 2.81
CA TYR A 313 -3.23 -30.27 3.44
C TYR A 313 -2.45 -31.49 3.94
N LYS A 314 -1.57 -32.03 3.10
CA LYS A 314 -0.54 -32.97 3.56
C LYS A 314 0.58 -32.12 4.13
N HIS A 315 0.67 -32.09 5.47
CA HIS A 315 1.86 -31.60 6.16
C HIS A 315 3.03 -32.55 5.98
#